data_ac87231450aedbb29a053688825616c0
#
_entry.id   ac87231450aedbb29a053688825616c0
#
_cell.length_a   1.000
_cell.length_b   1.000
_cell.length_c   1.000
_cell.angle_alpha   90.00
_cell.angle_beta   90.00
_cell.angle_gamma   90.00
#
_symmetry.space_group_name_H-M   'P 1'
#
loop_
_entity.id
_entity.type
_entity.pdbx_description
1 polymer ?
#
loop_
_entity_poly.entity_id
_entity_poly.type
_entity_poly.pdbx_seq_one_letter_code
_entity_poly.pdbx_strand_id
1 'polypeptide(L)'
;MKALGTTLACYAMCGPFNKVAHITDVVSWNLYLGWYVPGFKLNDLWIDFFHKVYPNRCLGYSEYGAEAMTTLHSAKPRRGDQTEEYQALYHEYLLECFAKRPFMWATHVWNMFDFAADARDQGGEPGMNHKGLVTFDRAIKKDSFYLYKAWWNETDPFVHICSKRFADRAEDKIEIKVYSNQKSVTLYCDGKEIGTKKGSHVFTFTAPISGEHEFRAVSGECADTAVFCKVDQPNPDYKLKGKSSNSANWV
;
A
#
# COMPACT_ATOMS: atom_id res chain seq x y z
N MET A 1 -14.94 -37.91 9.55
CA MET A 1 -14.38 -37.44 8.28
C MET A 1 -13.65 -36.12 8.61
N LYS A 2 -12.31 -36.09 8.52
CA LYS A 2 -11.57 -34.81 8.54
C LYS A 2 -11.97 -34.05 7.29
N ALA A 3 -12.60 -32.89 7.45
CA ALA A 3 -12.83 -31.98 6.34
C ALA A 3 -11.48 -31.56 5.79
N LEU A 4 -11.20 -31.91 4.55
CA LEU A 4 -9.98 -31.53 3.84
C LEU A 4 -9.98 -30.02 3.67
N GLY A 5 -9.06 -29.32 4.40
CA GLY A 5 -8.59 -27.99 4.10
C GLY A 5 -9.65 -26.91 3.88
N THR A 6 -10.55 -26.69 4.84
CA THR A 6 -11.49 -25.56 4.74
C THR A 6 -10.92 -24.32 5.37
N THR A 7 -10.97 -23.21 4.63
CA THR A 7 -10.62 -21.86 5.10
C THR A 7 -11.90 -21.12 5.46
N LEU A 8 -11.92 -20.47 6.62
CA LEU A 8 -12.95 -19.53 7.01
C LEU A 8 -12.43 -18.11 6.90
N ALA A 9 -13.07 -17.28 6.08
CA ALA A 9 -12.87 -15.84 6.09
C ALA A 9 -13.81 -15.21 7.13
N CYS A 10 -13.27 -14.46 8.07
CA CYS A 10 -14.02 -13.75 9.10
C CYS A 10 -13.90 -12.25 8.94
N TYR A 11 -15.01 -11.53 9.04
CA TYR A 11 -14.98 -10.09 9.22
C TYR A 11 -14.54 -9.70 10.63
N ALA A 12 -14.01 -8.48 10.78
CA ALA A 12 -13.56 -7.95 12.07
C ALA A 12 -14.65 -8.00 13.18
N MET A 13 -15.92 -7.99 12.80
CA MET A 13 -17.06 -8.10 13.73
C MET A 13 -17.28 -9.52 14.25
N CYS A 14 -16.74 -10.54 13.59
CA CYS A 14 -16.68 -11.89 14.12
C CYS A 14 -15.49 -11.98 15.07
N GLY A 15 -15.63 -11.61 16.31
CA GLY A 15 -14.53 -11.56 17.28
C GLY A 15 -13.72 -12.87 17.36
N PRO A 16 -12.48 -12.83 17.85
CA PRO A 16 -11.57 -13.98 17.90
C PRO A 16 -12.06 -15.12 18.79
N PHE A 17 -13.00 -14.84 19.69
CA PHE A 17 -13.61 -15.83 20.60
C PHE A 17 -14.87 -16.49 20.02
N ASN A 18 -15.29 -16.09 18.82
CA ASN A 18 -16.46 -16.71 18.17
C ASN A 18 -16.13 -18.16 17.79
N LYS A 19 -16.97 -19.10 18.21
CA LYS A 19 -16.78 -20.52 17.97
C LYS A 19 -16.65 -20.87 16.49
N VAL A 20 -17.30 -20.12 15.61
CA VAL A 20 -17.21 -20.31 14.15
C VAL A 20 -15.76 -20.18 13.64
N ALA A 21 -14.97 -19.26 14.20
CA ALA A 21 -13.56 -19.09 13.85
C ALA A 21 -12.68 -20.30 14.20
N HIS A 22 -13.21 -21.30 14.91
CA HIS A 22 -12.46 -22.45 15.39
C HIS A 22 -12.94 -23.78 14.81
N ILE A 23 -13.86 -23.75 13.84
CA ILE A 23 -14.40 -24.98 13.21
C ILE A 23 -13.45 -25.48 12.11
N THR A 24 -12.89 -24.58 11.30
CA THR A 24 -12.04 -24.89 10.16
C THR A 24 -10.58 -25.12 10.55
N ASP A 25 -9.79 -25.73 9.67
CA ASP A 25 -8.35 -25.94 9.92
C ASP A 25 -7.57 -24.65 9.97
N VAL A 26 -7.89 -23.68 9.09
CA VAL A 26 -7.28 -22.37 9.02
C VAL A 26 -8.34 -21.26 9.13
N VAL A 27 -7.96 -20.13 9.67
CA VAL A 27 -8.82 -18.95 9.77
C VAL A 27 -8.12 -17.75 9.16
N SER A 28 -8.87 -16.92 8.45
CA SER A 28 -8.40 -15.66 7.88
C SER A 28 -9.37 -14.54 8.20
N TRP A 29 -8.86 -13.34 8.32
CA TRP A 29 -9.63 -12.17 8.73
C TRP A 29 -9.62 -11.10 7.65
N ASN A 30 -10.80 -10.53 7.36
CA ASN A 30 -10.94 -9.30 6.60
C ASN A 30 -10.70 -8.14 7.55
N LEU A 31 -9.48 -7.63 7.59
CA LEU A 31 -9.08 -6.57 8.52
C LEU A 31 -8.48 -5.38 7.79
N TYR A 32 -9.09 -4.23 8.04
CA TYR A 32 -8.70 -2.96 7.43
C TYR A 32 -8.26 -1.94 8.49
N LEU A 33 -7.48 -2.43 9.48
CA LEU A 33 -6.89 -1.59 10.52
C LEU A 33 -5.84 -0.67 9.90
N GLY A 34 -6.03 0.62 10.08
CA GLY A 34 -5.30 1.66 9.36
C GLY A 34 -6.08 2.28 8.21
N TRP A 35 -7.19 1.65 7.76
CA TRP A 35 -8.11 2.24 6.78
C TRP A 35 -9.47 2.55 7.40
N TYR A 36 -10.33 1.55 7.70
CA TYR A 36 -11.62 1.80 8.36
C TYR A 36 -11.45 2.15 9.84
N VAL A 37 -10.53 1.50 10.52
CA VAL A 37 -10.18 1.79 11.91
C VAL A 37 -8.82 2.49 11.94
N PRO A 38 -8.64 3.61 12.69
CA PRO A 38 -7.37 4.30 12.75
C PRO A 38 -6.30 3.48 13.46
N GLY A 39 -5.05 3.59 12.95
CA GLY A 39 -3.86 3.03 13.58
C GLY A 39 -3.34 1.74 12.95
N PHE A 40 -2.23 1.83 12.24
CA PHE A 40 -1.53 0.67 11.65
C PHE A 40 -1.08 -0.34 12.71
N LYS A 41 -0.60 0.14 13.86
CA LYS A 41 -0.10 -0.68 14.97
C LYS A 41 -1.15 -1.63 15.58
N LEU A 42 -2.42 -1.40 15.32
CA LEU A 42 -3.48 -2.33 15.71
C LEU A 42 -3.34 -3.68 15.02
N ASN A 43 -2.75 -3.73 13.82
CA ASN A 43 -2.47 -5.00 13.15
C ASN A 43 -1.47 -5.83 13.96
N ASP A 44 -0.38 -5.24 14.44
CA ASP A 44 0.61 -5.92 15.28
C ASP A 44 -0.05 -6.48 16.54
N LEU A 45 -0.77 -5.62 17.25
CA LEU A 45 -1.43 -6.00 18.49
C LEU A 45 -2.45 -7.13 18.31
N TRP A 46 -3.24 -7.05 17.23
CA TRP A 46 -4.28 -8.04 16.96
C TRP A 46 -3.69 -9.39 16.55
N ILE A 47 -2.70 -9.42 15.67
CA ILE A 47 -2.04 -10.65 15.21
C ILE A 47 -1.34 -11.33 16.39
N ASP A 48 -0.57 -10.57 17.18
CA ASP A 48 0.18 -11.10 18.31
C ASP A 48 -0.76 -11.59 19.41
N PHE A 49 -1.84 -10.87 19.69
CA PHE A 49 -2.88 -11.29 20.63
C PHE A 49 -3.54 -12.60 20.18
N PHE A 50 -3.98 -12.70 18.92
CA PHE A 50 -4.63 -13.91 18.42
C PHE A 50 -3.68 -15.11 18.49
N HIS A 51 -2.46 -14.96 18.03
CA HIS A 51 -1.47 -16.04 18.07
C HIS A 51 -1.13 -16.46 19.51
N LYS A 52 -1.04 -15.51 20.45
CA LYS A 52 -0.80 -15.80 21.86
C LYS A 52 -1.94 -16.60 22.49
N VAL A 53 -3.18 -16.26 22.18
CA VAL A 53 -4.36 -16.95 22.74
C VAL A 53 -4.60 -18.29 22.04
N TYR A 54 -4.32 -18.38 20.76
CA TYR A 54 -4.55 -19.58 19.93
C TYR A 54 -3.29 -19.99 19.16
N PRO A 55 -2.23 -20.43 19.84
CA PRO A 55 -0.92 -20.68 19.20
C PRO A 55 -0.93 -21.79 18.15
N ASN A 56 -1.91 -22.71 18.23
CA ASN A 56 -2.06 -23.83 17.30
C ASN A 56 -3.05 -23.53 16.14
N ARG A 57 -3.53 -22.29 16.04
CA ARG A 57 -4.42 -21.90 14.93
C ARG A 57 -3.62 -21.25 13.80
N CYS A 58 -3.84 -21.75 12.58
CA CYS A 58 -3.28 -21.13 11.38
C CYS A 58 -4.02 -19.82 11.08
N LEU A 59 -3.37 -18.71 11.39
CA LEU A 59 -3.89 -17.35 11.21
C LEU A 59 -3.49 -16.78 9.86
N GLY A 60 -4.42 -16.15 9.16
CA GLY A 60 -4.16 -15.38 7.93
C GLY A 60 -4.99 -14.10 7.85
N TYR A 61 -4.65 -13.28 6.86
CA TYR A 61 -5.48 -12.16 6.40
C TYR A 61 -6.09 -12.52 5.05
N SER A 62 -7.43 -12.59 4.99
CA SER A 62 -8.16 -12.83 3.75
C SER A 62 -8.40 -11.55 2.95
N GLU A 63 -8.43 -10.41 3.64
CA GLU A 63 -8.47 -9.10 2.99
C GLU A 63 -7.80 -8.04 3.86
N TYR A 64 -7.04 -7.16 3.21
CA TYR A 64 -6.55 -5.89 3.74
C TYR A 64 -6.25 -4.95 2.57
N GLY A 65 -6.38 -3.64 2.78
CA GLY A 65 -6.15 -2.66 1.72
C GLY A 65 -6.60 -1.25 2.10
N ALA A 66 -6.16 -0.29 1.32
CA ALA A 66 -6.57 1.11 1.40
C ALA A 66 -6.91 1.62 0.00
N GLU A 67 -7.83 2.57 -0.09
CA GLU A 67 -8.18 3.17 -1.38
C GLU A 67 -7.12 4.13 -1.87
N ALA A 68 -6.93 4.18 -3.19
CA ALA A 68 -6.10 5.17 -3.86
C ALA A 68 -6.65 5.49 -5.25
N MET A 69 -6.92 6.75 -5.47
CA MET A 69 -7.17 7.30 -6.80
C MET A 69 -5.84 7.84 -7.36
N THR A 70 -5.52 7.49 -8.59
CA THR A 70 -4.24 7.87 -9.24
C THR A 70 -4.10 9.36 -9.54
N THR A 71 -5.15 10.13 -9.28
CA THR A 71 -5.20 11.58 -9.43
C THR A 71 -5.07 12.32 -8.10
N LEU A 72 -5.14 11.61 -6.96
CA LEU A 72 -5.07 12.22 -5.63
C LEU A 72 -3.71 11.98 -5.00
N HIS A 73 -3.11 13.06 -4.51
CA HIS A 73 -1.75 13.05 -4.00
C HIS A 73 -1.56 13.92 -2.77
N SER A 74 -0.63 13.56 -1.90
CA SER A 74 -0.28 14.33 -0.72
C SER A 74 1.14 14.08 -0.25
N ALA A 75 1.90 15.14 0.02
CA ALA A 75 3.19 15.04 0.71
C ALA A 75 3.05 14.64 2.19
N LYS A 76 1.83 14.73 2.76
CA LYS A 76 1.50 14.31 4.12
C LYS A 76 0.24 13.45 4.10
N PRO A 77 0.34 12.22 3.58
CA PRO A 77 -0.81 11.37 3.38
C PRO A 77 -1.48 11.02 4.70
N ARG A 78 -2.82 10.96 4.68
CA ARG A 78 -3.65 10.70 5.85
C ARG A 78 -4.72 9.68 5.54
N ARG A 79 -5.11 8.93 6.55
CA ARG A 79 -6.21 7.99 6.46
C ARG A 79 -7.47 8.65 5.87
N GLY A 80 -7.98 8.07 4.79
CA GLY A 80 -9.21 8.53 4.14
C GLY A 80 -9.02 9.62 3.08
N ASP A 81 -7.81 10.08 2.80
CA ASP A 81 -7.54 11.06 1.74
C ASP A 81 -7.52 10.43 0.33
N GLN A 82 -7.58 9.12 0.26
CA GLN A 82 -7.58 8.31 -0.96
C GLN A 82 -6.39 8.61 -1.90
N THR A 83 -5.29 9.09 -1.32
CA THR A 83 -4.07 9.35 -2.09
C THR A 83 -3.30 8.06 -2.35
N GLU A 84 -2.58 8.02 -3.47
CA GLU A 84 -1.71 6.90 -3.81
C GLU A 84 -0.61 6.73 -2.77
N GLU A 85 -0.11 7.83 -2.20
CA GLU A 85 0.91 7.84 -1.14
C GLU A 85 0.38 7.22 0.15
N TYR A 86 -0.91 7.39 0.50
CA TYR A 86 -1.48 6.73 1.67
C TYR A 86 -1.62 5.22 1.46
N GLN A 87 -2.06 4.79 0.28
CA GLN A 87 -2.12 3.37 -0.06
C GLN A 87 -0.72 2.73 0.04
N ALA A 88 0.30 3.39 -0.52
CA ALA A 88 1.68 2.94 -0.45
C ALA A 88 2.15 2.79 1.01
N LEU A 89 1.96 3.81 1.84
CA LEU A 89 2.31 3.79 3.26
C LEU A 89 1.59 2.68 4.04
N TYR A 90 0.31 2.45 3.74
CA TYR A 90 -0.49 1.38 4.34
C TYR A 90 0.10 0.00 4.04
N HIS A 91 0.40 -0.26 2.77
CA HIS A 91 0.93 -1.55 2.36
C HIS A 91 2.39 -1.76 2.78
N GLU A 92 3.22 -0.72 2.79
CA GLU A 92 4.58 -0.77 3.36
C GLU A 92 4.56 -1.27 4.80
N TYR A 93 3.71 -0.64 5.62
CA TYR A 93 3.57 -1.04 7.02
C TYR A 93 3.13 -2.50 7.18
N LEU A 94 2.12 -2.94 6.42
CA LEU A 94 1.59 -4.28 6.55
C LEU A 94 2.53 -5.37 6.05
N LEU A 95 3.25 -5.15 4.95
CA LEU A 95 4.25 -6.10 4.49
C LEU A 95 5.36 -6.30 5.54
N GLU A 96 5.84 -5.22 6.14
CA GLU A 96 6.79 -5.26 7.27
C GLU A 96 6.21 -5.97 8.50
N CYS A 97 4.94 -5.70 8.81
CA CYS A 97 4.21 -6.34 9.91
C CYS A 97 4.12 -7.85 9.72
N PHE A 98 3.76 -8.29 8.52
CA PHE A 98 3.62 -9.71 8.17
C PHE A 98 4.98 -10.42 8.10
N ALA A 99 6.00 -9.79 7.54
CA ALA A 99 7.35 -10.38 7.45
C ALA A 99 7.95 -10.74 8.81
N LYS A 100 7.55 -10.04 9.87
CA LYS A 100 7.96 -10.33 11.26
C LYS A 100 7.22 -11.51 11.89
N ARG A 101 6.23 -12.10 11.19
CA ARG A 101 5.30 -13.10 11.74
C ARG A 101 5.19 -14.34 10.85
N PRO A 102 6.25 -15.17 10.81
CA PRO A 102 6.32 -16.33 9.91
C PRO A 102 5.27 -17.42 10.23
N PHE A 103 4.54 -17.28 11.33
CA PHE A 103 3.44 -18.17 11.68
C PHE A 103 2.13 -17.87 10.92
N MET A 104 2.05 -16.73 10.21
CA MET A 104 0.90 -16.44 9.35
C MET A 104 0.97 -17.30 8.10
N TRP A 105 -0.13 -18.02 7.83
CA TRP A 105 -0.17 -18.95 6.69
C TRP A 105 -0.39 -18.25 5.35
N ALA A 106 -1.11 -17.10 5.35
CA ALA A 106 -1.37 -16.31 4.15
C ALA A 106 -1.79 -14.87 4.46
N THR A 107 -1.54 -14.00 3.48
CA THR A 107 -1.99 -12.62 3.48
C THR A 107 -2.48 -12.26 2.07
N HIS A 108 -3.79 -11.97 1.93
CA HIS A 108 -4.41 -11.66 0.65
C HIS A 108 -4.76 -10.18 0.58
N VAL A 109 -4.11 -9.47 -0.33
CA VAL A 109 -4.41 -8.06 -0.56
C VAL A 109 -5.78 -7.89 -1.21
N TRP A 110 -6.55 -6.94 -0.76
CA TRP A 110 -7.79 -6.50 -1.39
C TRP A 110 -7.59 -5.14 -2.04
N ASN A 111 -7.47 -5.10 -3.40
CA ASN A 111 -7.30 -6.27 -4.21
C ASN A 111 -6.36 -5.99 -5.39
N MET A 112 -6.28 -6.86 -6.38
CA MET A 112 -5.40 -6.65 -7.53
C MET A 112 -5.88 -5.51 -8.43
N PHE A 113 -7.20 -5.36 -8.63
CA PHE A 113 -7.77 -4.38 -9.55
C PHE A 113 -8.83 -3.52 -8.88
N ASP A 114 -8.93 -2.26 -9.27
CA ASP A 114 -10.11 -1.46 -8.99
C ASP A 114 -11.33 -2.12 -9.65
N PHE A 115 -12.50 -2.01 -9.05
CA PHE A 115 -13.69 -2.64 -9.56
C PHE A 115 -14.96 -1.84 -9.26
N ALA A 116 -15.98 -2.04 -10.10
CA ALA A 116 -17.29 -1.44 -9.89
C ALA A 116 -18.02 -2.11 -8.71
N ALA A 117 -18.62 -1.31 -7.87
CA ALA A 117 -19.41 -1.71 -6.72
C ALA A 117 -20.57 -0.72 -6.54
N ASP A 118 -21.71 -1.04 -7.12
CA ASP A 118 -22.85 -0.15 -7.33
C ASP A 118 -23.26 0.68 -6.09
N ALA A 119 -23.42 0.00 -4.96
CA ALA A 119 -23.85 0.64 -3.72
C ALA A 119 -22.73 1.41 -2.98
N ARG A 120 -21.52 1.49 -3.57
CA ARG A 120 -20.37 2.07 -2.88
C ARG A 120 -20.32 3.58 -3.05
N ASP A 121 -20.30 4.29 -1.91
CA ASP A 121 -20.04 5.72 -1.84
C ASP A 121 -19.19 6.01 -0.59
N GLN A 122 -17.87 5.98 -0.74
CA GLN A 122 -16.92 6.21 0.36
C GLN A 122 -16.10 7.50 0.16
N GLY A 123 -16.64 8.44 -0.60
CA GLY A 123 -16.07 9.78 -0.80
C GLY A 123 -15.06 9.88 -1.94
N GLY A 124 -14.80 8.79 -2.65
CA GLY A 124 -14.11 8.81 -3.94
C GLY A 124 -15.08 8.91 -5.10
N GLU A 125 -14.87 8.10 -6.11
CA GLU A 125 -15.79 7.95 -7.24
C GLU A 125 -16.97 7.05 -6.81
N PRO A 126 -18.23 7.53 -6.85
CA PRO A 126 -19.38 6.72 -6.52
C PRO A 126 -19.49 5.49 -7.41
N GLY A 127 -19.87 4.36 -6.83
CA GLY A 127 -19.97 3.09 -7.54
C GLY A 127 -18.63 2.39 -7.84
N MET A 128 -17.52 2.89 -7.28
CA MET A 128 -16.18 2.33 -7.49
C MET A 128 -15.49 1.96 -6.20
N ASN A 129 -14.70 0.89 -6.24
CA ASN A 129 -13.75 0.51 -5.21
C ASN A 129 -12.32 0.69 -5.74
N HIS A 130 -11.58 1.63 -5.17
CA HIS A 130 -10.22 1.98 -5.57
C HIS A 130 -9.12 1.33 -4.72
N LYS A 131 -9.40 0.20 -4.06
CA LYS A 131 -8.39 -0.57 -3.31
C LYS A 131 -7.47 -1.40 -4.20
N GLY A 132 -7.72 -1.43 -5.52
CA GLY A 132 -6.87 -2.11 -6.47
C GLY A 132 -5.43 -1.62 -6.45
N LEU A 133 -4.48 -2.52 -6.71
CA LEU A 133 -3.09 -2.18 -7.02
C LEU A 133 -2.94 -1.70 -8.47
N VAL A 134 -3.95 -1.98 -9.29
CA VAL A 134 -4.04 -1.60 -10.71
C VAL A 134 -5.42 -1.00 -10.94
N THR A 135 -5.52 0.00 -11.80
CA THR A 135 -6.78 0.68 -12.13
C THR A 135 -7.80 -0.24 -12.79
N PHE A 136 -9.06 0.18 -12.79
CA PHE A 136 -10.20 -0.57 -13.35
C PHE A 136 -9.99 -0.97 -14.82
N ASP A 137 -9.48 -0.05 -15.63
CA ASP A 137 -9.16 -0.23 -17.05
C ASP A 137 -7.86 -1.02 -17.30
N ARG A 138 -7.13 -1.40 -16.25
CA ARG A 138 -5.83 -2.09 -16.30
C ARG A 138 -4.68 -1.24 -16.86
N ALA A 139 -4.89 0.04 -17.11
CA ALA A 139 -3.91 0.90 -17.75
C ALA A 139 -2.77 1.33 -16.82
N ILE A 140 -3.10 1.57 -15.52
CA ILE A 140 -2.14 2.11 -14.56
C ILE A 140 -1.88 1.10 -13.44
N LYS A 141 -0.62 0.74 -13.24
CA LYS A 141 -0.11 0.10 -12.03
C LYS A 141 0.20 1.19 -11.01
N LYS A 142 -0.46 1.16 -9.85
CA LYS A 142 -0.20 2.10 -8.76
C LYS A 142 1.13 1.78 -8.07
N ASP A 143 1.66 2.72 -7.28
CA ASP A 143 2.94 2.50 -6.58
C ASP A 143 2.92 1.23 -5.72
N SER A 144 1.81 0.94 -5.07
CA SER A 144 1.65 -0.29 -4.28
C SER A 144 1.83 -1.58 -5.09
N PHE A 145 1.52 -1.60 -6.40
CA PHE A 145 1.83 -2.74 -7.26
C PHE A 145 3.33 -3.02 -7.29
N TYR A 146 4.13 -1.97 -7.44
CA TYR A 146 5.59 -2.10 -7.48
C TYR A 146 6.20 -2.42 -6.12
N LEU A 147 5.54 -2.02 -5.04
CA LEU A 147 5.90 -2.46 -3.70
C LEU A 147 5.79 -3.99 -3.57
N TYR A 148 4.65 -4.57 -3.98
CA TYR A 148 4.47 -6.03 -3.99
C TYR A 148 5.44 -6.71 -4.95
N LYS A 149 5.72 -6.13 -6.11
CA LYS A 149 6.76 -6.62 -7.01
C LYS A 149 8.13 -6.64 -6.32
N ALA A 150 8.46 -5.61 -5.53
CA ALA A 150 9.73 -5.56 -4.79
C ALA A 150 9.85 -6.67 -3.74
N TRP A 151 8.75 -7.03 -3.08
CA TRP A 151 8.73 -8.05 -2.02
C TRP A 151 8.67 -9.48 -2.55
N TRP A 152 7.97 -9.72 -3.66
CA TRP A 152 7.61 -11.09 -4.08
C TRP A 152 8.31 -11.55 -5.35
N ASN A 153 8.86 -10.64 -6.15
CA ASN A 153 9.55 -11.02 -7.37
C ASN A 153 11.06 -11.06 -7.14
N GLU A 154 11.61 -12.27 -7.14
CA GLU A 154 13.05 -12.51 -6.92
C GLU A 154 13.85 -12.59 -8.24
N THR A 155 13.18 -12.75 -9.40
CA THR A 155 13.82 -13.13 -10.65
C THR A 155 13.95 -12.02 -11.68
N ASP A 156 13.08 -11.01 -11.63
CA ASP A 156 13.05 -9.90 -12.60
C ASP A 156 13.52 -8.61 -11.93
N PRO A 157 14.80 -8.21 -12.05
CA PRO A 157 15.35 -7.02 -11.44
C PRO A 157 14.61 -5.76 -11.92
N PHE A 158 14.34 -4.83 -11.01
CA PHE A 158 13.71 -3.56 -11.37
C PHE A 158 14.00 -2.47 -10.33
N VAL A 159 13.77 -1.24 -10.75
CA VAL A 159 13.62 -0.06 -9.90
C VAL A 159 12.35 0.68 -10.31
N HIS A 160 11.67 1.31 -9.37
CA HIS A 160 10.49 2.14 -9.61
C HIS A 160 10.51 3.35 -8.68
N ILE A 161 10.55 4.54 -9.25
CA ILE A 161 10.38 5.79 -8.49
C ILE A 161 8.89 5.97 -8.22
N CYS A 162 8.53 6.12 -6.94
CA CYS A 162 7.15 6.34 -6.52
C CYS A 162 6.68 7.78 -6.76
N SER A 163 5.38 7.98 -6.68
CA SER A 163 4.73 9.30 -6.75
C SER A 163 5.01 10.07 -8.05
N LYS A 164 5.23 9.40 -9.16
CA LYS A 164 5.47 10.06 -10.46
C LYS A 164 4.29 10.93 -10.90
N ARG A 165 3.07 10.57 -10.52
CA ARG A 165 1.84 11.33 -10.81
C ARG A 165 1.65 12.54 -9.91
N PHE A 166 2.34 12.54 -8.77
CA PHE A 166 2.46 13.71 -7.90
C PHE A 166 3.59 14.62 -8.40
N ALA A 167 3.49 15.13 -9.63
CA ALA A 167 4.55 15.90 -10.26
C ALA A 167 4.73 17.30 -9.65
N ASP A 168 3.62 17.99 -9.33
CA ASP A 168 3.64 19.32 -8.75
C ASP A 168 3.94 19.26 -7.26
N ARG A 169 5.06 19.84 -6.84
CA ARG A 169 5.55 19.82 -5.47
C ARG A 169 5.67 21.23 -4.90
N ALA A 170 4.93 21.52 -3.83
CA ALA A 170 4.97 22.82 -3.16
C ALA A 170 6.05 22.91 -2.08
N GLU A 171 6.68 21.80 -1.69
CA GLU A 171 7.76 21.74 -0.71
C GLU A 171 9.10 22.21 -1.31
N ASP A 172 10.00 22.75 -0.50
CA ASP A 172 11.37 23.10 -0.90
C ASP A 172 12.32 21.90 -0.91
N LYS A 173 11.93 20.85 -0.19
CA LYS A 173 12.60 19.54 -0.18
C LYS A 173 11.54 18.46 -0.29
N ILE A 174 11.78 17.52 -1.19
CA ILE A 174 10.87 16.38 -1.42
C ILE A 174 11.51 15.08 -0.99
N GLU A 175 10.68 14.19 -0.47
CA GLU A 175 11.02 12.79 -0.31
C GLU A 175 10.83 12.10 -1.66
N ILE A 176 11.82 11.33 -2.07
CA ILE A 176 11.78 10.49 -3.26
C ILE A 176 11.95 9.05 -2.80
N LYS A 177 10.89 8.29 -2.94
CA LYS A 177 10.85 6.88 -2.59
C LYS A 177 11.04 6.03 -3.84
N VAL A 178 11.81 4.98 -3.71
CA VAL A 178 12.08 4.03 -4.79
C VAL A 178 11.79 2.62 -4.29
N TYR A 179 10.97 1.88 -5.02
CA TYR A 179 10.78 0.45 -4.80
C TYR A 179 11.69 -0.37 -5.70
N SER A 180 12.32 -1.39 -5.13
CA SER A 180 13.20 -2.26 -5.87
C SER A 180 13.40 -3.59 -5.14
N ASN A 181 13.57 -4.69 -5.89
CA ASN A 181 14.01 -5.97 -5.37
C ASN A 181 15.55 -6.10 -5.32
N GLN A 182 16.27 -5.01 -5.63
CA GLN A 182 17.73 -4.96 -5.60
C GLN A 182 18.26 -4.53 -4.22
N LYS A 183 19.52 -4.86 -3.93
CA LYS A 183 20.14 -4.59 -2.62
C LYS A 183 20.66 -3.15 -2.46
N SER A 184 20.74 -2.38 -3.55
CA SER A 184 21.19 -1.00 -3.50
C SER A 184 20.57 -0.21 -4.65
N VAL A 185 20.29 1.07 -4.41
CA VAL A 185 19.78 2.01 -5.41
C VAL A 185 20.58 3.29 -5.32
N THR A 186 21.00 3.82 -6.47
CA THR A 186 21.60 5.16 -6.61
C THR A 186 20.57 6.09 -7.23
N LEU A 187 20.38 7.27 -6.64
CA LEU A 187 19.51 8.31 -7.16
C LEU A 187 20.34 9.46 -7.74
N TYR A 188 19.94 9.93 -8.91
CA TYR A 188 20.47 11.10 -9.58
C TYR A 188 19.38 12.16 -9.74
N CYS A 189 19.77 13.44 -9.74
CA CYS A 189 18.95 14.58 -10.10
C CYS A 189 19.68 15.36 -11.20
N ASP A 190 19.07 15.54 -12.35
CA ASP A 190 19.67 16.23 -13.53
C ASP A 190 21.06 15.69 -13.87
N GLY A 191 21.22 14.38 -13.80
CA GLY A 191 22.49 13.69 -14.04
C GLY A 191 23.50 13.74 -12.89
N LYS A 192 23.28 14.52 -11.82
CA LYS A 192 24.15 14.60 -10.65
C LYS A 192 23.70 13.59 -9.59
N GLU A 193 24.65 12.81 -9.07
CA GLU A 193 24.35 11.86 -7.99
C GLU A 193 23.91 12.56 -6.71
N ILE A 194 22.76 12.13 -6.19
CA ILE A 194 22.24 12.51 -4.86
C ILE A 194 22.83 11.58 -3.80
N GLY A 195 22.95 10.30 -4.14
CA GLY A 195 23.55 9.30 -3.26
C GLY A 195 23.09 7.89 -3.55
N THR A 196 23.76 6.93 -2.90
CA THR A 196 23.46 5.51 -2.97
C THR A 196 22.97 5.01 -1.61
N LYS A 197 21.88 4.24 -1.62
CA LYS A 197 21.36 3.56 -0.43
C LYS A 197 21.41 2.06 -0.59
N LYS A 198 21.77 1.37 0.49
CA LYS A 198 21.69 -0.09 0.61
C LYS A 198 20.50 -0.45 1.48
N GLY A 199 19.83 -1.53 1.15
CA GLY A 199 18.63 -1.97 1.85
C GLY A 199 17.87 -3.02 1.08
N SER A 200 16.56 -3.09 1.30
CA SER A 200 15.65 -3.98 0.60
C SER A 200 14.30 -3.29 0.40
N HIS A 201 13.68 -3.54 -0.72
CA HIS A 201 12.31 -3.17 -1.08
C HIS A 201 12.00 -1.68 -1.15
N VAL A 202 12.36 -0.88 -0.14
CA VAL A 202 12.02 0.55 -0.03
C VAL A 202 13.27 1.37 0.23
N PHE A 203 13.58 2.31 -0.67
CA PHE A 203 14.73 3.21 -0.59
C PHE A 203 14.22 4.65 -0.60
N THR A 204 14.50 5.40 0.45
CA THR A 204 13.99 6.77 0.61
C THR A 204 15.14 7.77 0.55
N PHE A 205 15.03 8.73 -0.34
CA PHE A 205 15.98 9.84 -0.52
C PHE A 205 15.28 11.16 -0.21
N THR A 206 16.06 12.21 -0.01
CA THR A 206 15.56 13.58 0.14
C THR A 206 16.39 14.48 -0.75
N ALA A 207 15.72 15.30 -1.55
CA ALA A 207 16.38 16.27 -2.42
C ALA A 207 15.69 17.64 -2.35
N PRO A 208 16.46 18.75 -2.47
CA PRO A 208 15.88 20.06 -2.72
C PRO A 208 15.26 20.10 -4.12
N ILE A 209 14.25 20.93 -4.31
CA ILE A 209 13.60 21.16 -5.59
C ILE A 209 13.35 22.67 -5.77
N SER A 210 13.68 23.21 -6.95
CA SER A 210 13.61 24.66 -7.22
C SER A 210 13.14 25.01 -8.63
N GLY A 211 12.47 24.07 -9.29
CA GLY A 211 12.00 24.17 -10.66
C GLY A 211 11.62 22.79 -11.13
N GLU A 212 11.73 22.53 -12.41
CA GLU A 212 11.57 21.20 -12.97
C GLU A 212 12.89 20.45 -12.88
N HIS A 213 12.86 19.23 -12.34
CA HIS A 213 14.02 18.36 -12.19
C HIS A 213 13.69 16.93 -12.60
N GLU A 214 14.60 16.32 -13.37
CA GLU A 214 14.54 14.90 -13.67
C GLU A 214 15.30 14.10 -12.60
N PHE A 215 14.61 13.15 -11.99
CA PHE A 215 15.20 12.17 -11.09
C PHE A 215 15.34 10.82 -11.78
N ARG A 216 16.50 10.19 -11.65
CA ARG A 216 16.78 8.88 -12.20
C ARG A 216 17.30 7.95 -11.12
N ALA A 217 16.59 6.86 -10.85
CA ALA A 217 17.01 5.79 -9.94
C ALA A 217 17.66 4.67 -10.76
N VAL A 218 18.77 4.13 -10.26
CA VAL A 218 19.57 3.10 -10.96
C VAL A 218 19.97 1.99 -9.98
N SER A 219 19.88 0.75 -10.43
CA SER A 219 20.47 -0.42 -9.76
C SER A 219 20.89 -1.45 -10.81
N GLY A 220 22.21 -1.68 -10.93
CA GLY A 220 22.74 -2.51 -12.01
C GLY A 220 22.35 -1.96 -13.39
N GLU A 221 21.72 -2.78 -14.20
CA GLU A 221 21.22 -2.39 -15.53
C GLU A 221 19.81 -1.78 -15.49
N CYS A 222 19.15 -1.82 -14.32
CA CYS A 222 17.80 -1.29 -14.16
C CYS A 222 17.85 0.22 -13.90
N ALA A 223 16.99 0.95 -14.59
CA ALA A 223 16.80 2.38 -14.37
C ALA A 223 15.33 2.77 -14.50
N ASP A 224 14.96 3.82 -13.77
CA ASP A 224 13.64 4.44 -13.85
C ASP A 224 13.77 5.95 -13.66
N THR A 225 12.89 6.72 -14.29
CA THR A 225 12.92 8.19 -14.27
C THR A 225 11.59 8.77 -13.82
N ALA A 226 11.65 9.93 -13.21
CA ALA A 226 10.50 10.74 -12.84
C ALA A 226 10.85 12.22 -12.95
N VAL A 227 9.88 13.05 -13.33
CA VAL A 227 10.03 14.50 -13.34
C VAL A 227 9.14 15.08 -12.26
N PHE A 228 9.72 15.94 -11.42
CA PHE A 228 8.99 16.70 -10.41
C PHE A 228 9.24 18.19 -10.61
N CYS A 229 8.20 18.98 -10.42
CA CYS A 229 8.23 20.42 -10.63
C CYS A 229 7.88 21.16 -9.32
N LYS A 230 8.72 22.09 -8.92
CA LYS A 230 8.41 23.02 -7.81
C LYS A 230 7.32 23.98 -8.26
N VAL A 231 6.26 24.07 -7.46
CA VAL A 231 5.17 25.02 -7.62
C VAL A 231 5.03 25.88 -6.36
N ASP A 232 4.49 27.08 -6.48
CA ASP A 232 4.32 27.99 -5.35
C ASP A 232 3.23 27.53 -4.37
N GLN A 233 2.18 26.88 -4.88
CA GLN A 233 1.05 26.41 -4.10
C GLN A 233 0.71 24.96 -4.44
N PRO A 234 0.26 24.18 -3.46
CA PRO A 234 -0.20 22.80 -3.72
C PRO A 234 -1.31 22.77 -4.78
N ASN A 235 -1.20 21.86 -5.73
CA ASN A 235 -2.22 21.67 -6.75
C ASN A 235 -3.56 21.22 -6.10
N PRO A 236 -4.64 22.03 -6.25
CA PRO A 236 -5.92 21.72 -5.62
C PRO A 236 -6.60 20.46 -6.17
N ASP A 237 -6.26 20.03 -7.38
CA ASP A 237 -6.85 18.85 -8.01
C ASP A 237 -6.31 17.54 -7.42
N TYR A 238 -5.20 17.59 -6.68
CA TYR A 238 -4.69 16.44 -5.94
C TYR A 238 -5.48 16.09 -4.67
N LYS A 239 -6.46 16.92 -4.29
CA LYS A 239 -7.27 16.71 -3.08
C LYS A 239 -8.62 16.13 -3.41
N LEU A 240 -9.05 15.19 -2.57
CA LEU A 240 -10.41 14.66 -2.63
C LEU A 240 -11.43 15.80 -2.52
N LYS A 241 -12.32 15.91 -3.51
CA LYS A 241 -13.44 16.86 -3.51
C LYS A 241 -14.61 16.20 -2.78
N GLY A 242 -14.97 16.71 -1.61
CA GLY A 242 -16.04 16.16 -0.78
C GLY A 242 -15.56 15.52 0.52
N LYS A 243 -16.47 14.86 1.22
CA LYS A 243 -16.16 14.16 2.48
C LYS A 243 -15.86 12.70 2.18
N SER A 244 -14.68 12.23 2.59
CA SER A 244 -14.43 10.80 2.64
C SER A 244 -15.30 10.16 3.73
N SER A 245 -16.08 9.16 3.34
CA SER A 245 -16.72 8.27 4.28
C SER A 245 -15.84 7.03 4.47
N ASN A 246 -15.23 6.90 5.65
CA ASN A 246 -14.51 5.70 6.03
C ASN A 246 -15.45 4.63 6.61
N SER A 247 -16.76 4.78 6.44
CA SER A 247 -17.71 3.74 6.83
C SER A 247 -17.65 2.58 5.83
N ALA A 248 -17.71 1.37 6.36
CA ALA A 248 -17.87 0.17 5.55
C ALA A 248 -19.34 0.07 5.09
N ASN A 249 -19.76 0.97 4.21
CA ASN A 249 -21.07 0.86 3.58
C ASN A 249 -21.03 -0.31 2.58
N TRP A 250 -21.61 -1.42 2.98
CA TRP A 250 -21.75 -2.63 2.19
C TRP A 250 -23.17 -2.80 1.62
N VAL A 251 -23.99 -1.75 1.73
CA VAL A 251 -25.38 -1.78 1.24
C VAL A 251 -25.61 -0.59 0.35
#